data_7503b3eb7560d80a7fd39e356b8a14e6
#
_entry.id   7503b3eb7560d80a7fd39e356b8a14e6
#
_cell.length_a   1.000
_cell.length_b   1.000
_cell.length_c   1.000
_cell.angle_alpha   90.00
_cell.angle_beta   90.00
_cell.angle_gamma   90.00
#
_symmetry.space_group_name_H-M   'P 1'
#
loop_
_entity.id
_entity.type
_entity.pdbx_description
1 polymer ?
#
loop_
_entity_poly.entity_id
_entity_poly.type
_entity_poly.pdbx_seq_one_letter_code
_entity_poly.pdbx_strand_id
1 'polypeptide(L)'
;MSNHDLLLVIDLQNVYTEGQPWACCHIRQAARNIRRLLDAGVCGEVLFTRFVPPAQPEGMWREYNRVNAAVNADALATAMLPERAPYLGRYPLRDKSVYSSFSIPKVREAAARADRVVVTGVVAECCVLSTVLAGIDLGHRMVYLTDAVAGVTPESEAQAEAIVSYLTVPHTEVLTTGAYLEQSR
;
A
#
# COMPACT_ATOMS: atom_id res chain seq x y z
N MET A 1 -12.23 14.22 17.99
CA MET A 1 -10.78 14.53 17.94
C MET A 1 -10.35 14.33 16.51
N SER A 2 -9.58 15.26 15.91
CA SER A 2 -9.06 15.07 14.55
C SER A 2 -8.12 13.86 14.56
N ASN A 3 -8.43 12.87 13.74
CA ASN A 3 -7.58 11.70 13.55
C ASN A 3 -6.35 12.13 12.73
N HIS A 4 -5.17 12.08 13.33
CA HIS A 4 -3.91 12.45 12.69
C HIS A 4 -3.22 11.25 11.99
N ASP A 5 -3.98 10.22 11.63
CA ASP A 5 -3.45 9.07 10.92
C ASP A 5 -3.05 9.42 9.47
N LEU A 6 -1.98 8.80 8.99
CA LEU A 6 -1.58 8.80 7.58
C LEU A 6 -2.15 7.56 6.88
N LEU A 7 -2.99 7.74 5.88
CA LEU A 7 -3.40 6.65 5.00
C LEU A 7 -2.42 6.50 3.83
N LEU A 8 -1.74 5.36 3.76
CA LEU A 8 -0.93 4.95 2.60
C LEU A 8 -1.74 4.01 1.71
N VAL A 9 -1.99 4.45 0.47
CA VAL A 9 -2.61 3.65 -0.58
C VAL A 9 -1.52 3.17 -1.52
N ILE A 10 -1.12 1.90 -1.33
CA ILE A 10 0.08 1.33 -1.95
C ILE A 10 -0.27 0.69 -3.29
N ASP A 11 0.31 1.20 -4.37
CA ASP A 11 0.48 0.61 -5.70
C ASP A 11 -0.80 0.05 -6.36
N LEU A 12 -1.95 0.71 -6.23
CA LEU A 12 -3.18 0.29 -6.92
C LEU A 12 -3.10 0.55 -8.44
N GLN A 13 -2.31 -0.27 -9.14
CA GLN A 13 -2.06 -0.19 -10.57
C GLN A 13 -2.82 -1.30 -11.33
N ASN A 14 -3.05 -1.08 -12.63
CA ASN A 14 -3.79 -2.02 -13.48
C ASN A 14 -3.12 -3.41 -13.55
N VAL A 15 -1.79 -3.48 -13.48
CA VAL A 15 -1.01 -4.72 -13.53
C VAL A 15 -1.38 -5.75 -12.47
N TYR A 16 -2.02 -5.30 -11.38
CA TYR A 16 -2.46 -6.17 -10.27
C TYR A 16 -3.90 -6.66 -10.41
N THR A 17 -4.61 -6.25 -11.46
CA THR A 17 -6.00 -6.71 -11.68
C THR A 17 -6.04 -8.11 -12.31
N GLU A 18 -7.22 -8.74 -12.22
CA GLU A 18 -7.45 -10.07 -12.77
C GLU A 18 -7.04 -10.16 -14.25
N GLY A 19 -6.35 -11.24 -14.60
CA GLY A 19 -5.84 -11.49 -15.95
C GLY A 19 -4.55 -10.74 -16.30
N GLN A 20 -4.04 -9.91 -15.42
CA GLN A 20 -2.77 -9.20 -15.60
C GLN A 20 -1.57 -9.99 -15.03
N PRO A 21 -0.34 -9.70 -15.48
CA PRO A 21 0.85 -10.46 -15.08
C PRO A 21 1.11 -10.58 -13.57
N TRP A 22 0.72 -9.58 -12.79
CA TRP A 22 0.91 -9.55 -11.34
C TRP A 22 -0.42 -9.57 -10.56
N ALA A 23 -1.43 -10.22 -11.12
CA ALA A 23 -2.78 -10.22 -10.56
C ALA A 23 -2.81 -10.60 -9.08
N CYS A 24 -3.56 -9.83 -8.30
CA CYS A 24 -3.85 -10.07 -6.89
C CYS A 24 -5.30 -10.57 -6.73
N CYS A 25 -5.51 -11.58 -5.87
CA CYS A 25 -6.79 -12.29 -5.79
C CYS A 25 -7.95 -11.41 -5.29
N HIS A 26 -7.76 -10.56 -4.28
CA HIS A 26 -8.82 -9.73 -3.69
C HIS A 26 -8.69 -8.23 -4.00
N ILE A 27 -8.01 -7.87 -5.10
CA ILE A 27 -7.75 -6.47 -5.48
C ILE A 27 -9.04 -5.62 -5.57
N ARG A 28 -10.14 -6.18 -6.08
CA ARG A 28 -11.42 -5.47 -6.19
C ARG A 28 -12.05 -5.18 -4.83
N GLN A 29 -11.90 -6.10 -3.85
CA GLN A 29 -12.36 -5.87 -2.49
C GLN A 29 -11.51 -4.79 -1.82
N ALA A 30 -10.20 -4.91 -1.88
CA ALA A 30 -9.27 -3.91 -1.36
C ALA A 30 -9.55 -2.52 -1.94
N ALA A 31 -9.71 -2.41 -3.26
CA ALA A 31 -10.04 -1.16 -3.93
C ALA A 31 -11.37 -0.55 -3.45
N ARG A 32 -12.44 -1.36 -3.24
CA ARG A 32 -13.71 -0.86 -2.68
C ARG A 32 -13.55 -0.35 -1.25
N ASN A 33 -12.81 -1.06 -0.41
CA ASN A 33 -12.62 -0.68 0.99
C ASN A 33 -11.73 0.57 1.12
N ILE A 34 -10.70 0.69 0.30
CA ILE A 34 -9.89 1.92 0.19
C ILE A 34 -10.77 3.11 -0.22
N ARG A 35 -11.69 2.91 -1.17
CA ARG A 35 -12.65 3.95 -1.54
C ARG A 35 -13.49 4.39 -0.34
N ARG A 36 -14.00 3.44 0.46
CA ARG A 36 -14.78 3.78 1.68
C ARG A 36 -13.98 4.64 2.67
N LEU A 37 -12.68 4.36 2.85
CA LEU A 37 -11.79 5.17 3.68
C LEU A 37 -11.62 6.59 3.14
N LEU A 38 -11.39 6.70 1.83
CA LEU A 38 -11.20 7.99 1.15
C LEU A 38 -12.48 8.84 1.17
N ASP A 39 -13.64 8.22 0.95
CA ASP A 39 -14.95 8.91 0.97
C ASP A 39 -15.32 9.34 2.41
N ALA A 40 -14.96 8.55 3.41
CA ALA A 40 -15.18 8.90 4.81
C ALA A 40 -14.30 10.06 5.32
N GLY A 41 -13.12 10.26 4.72
CA GLY A 41 -12.23 11.36 5.05
C GLY A 41 -11.72 11.36 6.49
N VAL A 42 -11.57 10.18 7.09
CA VAL A 42 -11.24 10.02 8.52
C VAL A 42 -9.75 10.17 8.83
N CYS A 43 -8.87 10.10 7.83
CA CYS A 43 -7.43 10.25 8.00
C CYS A 43 -6.99 11.70 7.81
N GLY A 44 -6.03 12.16 8.61
CA GLY A 44 -5.50 13.51 8.54
C GLY A 44 -4.68 13.79 7.27
N GLU A 45 -3.97 12.78 6.78
CA GLU A 45 -3.18 12.85 5.55
C GLU A 45 -3.37 11.58 4.72
N VAL A 46 -3.34 11.71 3.39
CA VAL A 46 -3.44 10.58 2.45
C VAL A 46 -2.33 10.69 1.42
N LEU A 47 -1.60 9.60 1.21
CA LEU A 47 -0.59 9.48 0.16
C LEU A 47 -0.84 8.22 -0.68
N PHE A 48 -0.79 8.38 -1.99
CA PHE A 48 -0.74 7.26 -2.93
C PHE A 48 0.71 6.96 -3.32
N THR A 49 1.04 5.68 -3.46
CA THR A 49 2.28 5.28 -4.11
C THR A 49 2.02 4.54 -5.42
N ARG A 50 3.02 4.58 -6.29
CA ARG A 50 3.06 3.82 -7.54
C ARG A 50 4.43 3.20 -7.68
N PHE A 51 4.48 1.89 -7.96
CA PHE A 51 5.73 1.24 -8.29
C PHE A 51 6.11 1.58 -9.74
N VAL A 52 7.31 2.15 -9.90
CA VAL A 52 7.91 2.48 -11.19
C VAL A 52 9.33 1.91 -11.19
N PRO A 53 9.65 1.01 -12.14
CA PRO A 53 10.98 0.44 -12.20
C PRO A 53 12.04 1.54 -12.40
N PRO A 54 13.19 1.46 -11.70
CA PRO A 54 14.22 2.49 -11.82
C PRO A 54 14.86 2.43 -13.21
N ALA A 55 15.14 3.60 -13.80
CA ALA A 55 15.84 3.68 -15.09
C ALA A 55 17.28 3.13 -15.03
N GLN A 56 17.91 3.21 -13.87
CA GLN A 56 19.24 2.69 -13.58
C GLN A 56 19.16 1.77 -12.34
N PRO A 57 18.74 0.50 -12.54
CA PRO A 57 18.59 -0.43 -11.43
C PRO A 57 19.95 -0.87 -10.87
N GLU A 58 20.01 -1.06 -9.56
CA GLU A 58 21.19 -1.57 -8.86
C GLU A 58 20.96 -2.99 -8.33
N GLY A 59 22.04 -3.73 -8.12
CA GLY A 59 21.99 -5.07 -7.54
C GLY A 59 21.02 -5.99 -8.27
N MET A 60 20.22 -6.72 -7.52
CA MET A 60 19.21 -7.65 -8.05
C MET A 60 18.05 -6.97 -8.79
N TRP A 61 17.83 -5.67 -8.61
CA TRP A 61 16.84 -4.93 -9.37
C TRP A 61 17.14 -4.89 -10.88
N ARG A 62 18.39 -5.07 -11.29
CA ARG A 62 18.75 -5.23 -12.71
C ARG A 62 18.10 -6.48 -13.30
N GLU A 63 18.20 -7.61 -12.60
CA GLU A 63 17.59 -8.86 -13.03
C GLU A 63 16.06 -8.79 -12.96
N TYR A 64 15.51 -8.20 -11.89
CA TYR A 64 14.09 -7.93 -11.78
C TYR A 64 13.56 -7.14 -12.98
N ASN A 65 14.21 -6.03 -13.37
CA ASN A 65 13.82 -5.23 -14.51
C ASN A 65 13.95 -6.00 -15.83
N ARG A 66 14.99 -6.83 -15.97
CA ARG A 66 15.17 -7.66 -17.16
C ARG A 66 14.05 -8.68 -17.33
N VAL A 67 13.69 -9.38 -16.25
CA VAL A 67 12.62 -10.39 -16.26
C VAL A 67 11.25 -9.75 -16.50
N ASN A 68 11.01 -8.58 -15.94
CA ASN A 68 9.74 -7.88 -16.04
C ASN A 68 9.70 -6.80 -17.11
N ALA A 69 10.64 -6.80 -18.08
CA ALA A 69 10.81 -5.73 -19.05
C ALA A 69 9.53 -5.45 -19.87
N ALA A 70 8.81 -6.47 -20.28
CA ALA A 70 7.56 -6.33 -21.05
C ALA A 70 6.47 -5.63 -20.23
N VAL A 71 6.31 -6.01 -18.96
CA VAL A 71 5.34 -5.39 -18.04
C VAL A 71 5.72 -3.94 -17.74
N ASN A 72 7.01 -3.70 -17.49
CA ASN A 72 7.53 -2.38 -17.16
C ASN A 72 7.39 -1.38 -18.33
N ALA A 73 7.40 -1.87 -19.57
CA ALA A 73 7.20 -1.06 -20.78
C ALA A 73 5.72 -0.79 -21.09
N ASP A 74 4.79 -1.51 -20.49
CA ASP A 74 3.36 -1.32 -20.70
C ASP A 74 2.83 -0.17 -19.83
N ALA A 75 2.64 0.98 -20.45
CA ALA A 75 2.14 2.18 -19.78
C ALA A 75 0.72 2.00 -19.21
N LEU A 76 -0.13 1.15 -19.85
CA LEU A 76 -1.47 0.88 -19.35
C LEU A 76 -1.41 -0.03 -18.13
N ALA A 77 -0.60 -1.09 -18.16
CA ALA A 77 -0.42 -1.99 -17.02
C ALA A 77 0.13 -1.25 -15.79
N THR A 78 1.09 -0.36 -15.99
CA THR A 78 1.72 0.40 -14.90
C THR A 78 0.93 1.63 -14.45
N ALA A 79 -0.14 2.03 -15.16
CA ALA A 79 -1.03 3.11 -14.74
C ALA A 79 -1.82 2.74 -13.48
N MET A 80 -2.20 3.76 -12.70
CA MET A 80 -3.11 3.61 -11.56
C MET A 80 -4.49 3.14 -12.02
N LEU A 81 -5.20 2.39 -11.16
CA LEU A 81 -6.58 1.98 -11.43
C LEU A 81 -7.47 3.19 -11.76
N PRO A 82 -8.28 3.14 -12.82
CA PRO A 82 -9.12 4.28 -13.25
C PRO A 82 -10.04 4.81 -12.16
N GLU A 83 -10.53 3.95 -11.28
CA GLU A 83 -11.39 4.31 -10.16
C GLU A 83 -10.69 5.22 -9.13
N ARG A 84 -9.36 5.37 -9.23
CA ARG A 84 -8.58 6.27 -8.38
C ARG A 84 -8.49 7.69 -8.92
N ALA A 85 -8.83 7.92 -10.18
CA ALA A 85 -8.69 9.24 -10.82
C ALA A 85 -9.27 10.42 -10.00
N PRO A 86 -10.48 10.32 -9.38
CA PRO A 86 -11.03 11.41 -8.57
C PRO A 86 -10.19 11.75 -7.33
N TYR A 87 -9.47 10.77 -6.80
CA TYR A 87 -8.65 10.93 -5.59
C TYR A 87 -7.23 11.38 -5.92
N LEU A 88 -6.68 10.95 -7.08
CA LEU A 88 -5.34 11.36 -7.53
C LEU A 88 -5.25 12.87 -7.83
N GLY A 89 -6.36 13.51 -8.18
CA GLY A 89 -6.43 14.97 -8.30
C GLY A 89 -6.45 15.68 -6.95
N ARG A 90 -6.87 14.99 -5.87
CA ARG A 90 -7.00 15.53 -4.52
C ARG A 90 -5.81 15.23 -3.61
N TYR A 91 -5.21 14.05 -3.76
CA TYR A 91 -4.14 13.56 -2.91
C TYR A 91 -2.85 13.30 -3.70
N PRO A 92 -1.67 13.53 -3.11
CA PRO A 92 -0.41 13.35 -3.82
C PRO A 92 -0.13 11.89 -4.16
N LEU A 93 0.33 11.67 -5.39
CA LEU A 93 0.91 10.41 -5.86
C LEU A 93 2.44 10.50 -5.81
N ARG A 94 3.11 9.46 -5.35
CA ARG A 94 4.57 9.35 -5.26
C ARG A 94 5.05 8.05 -5.87
N ASP A 95 6.05 8.14 -6.74
CA ASP A 95 6.68 6.98 -7.34
C ASP A 95 7.75 6.39 -6.41
N LYS A 96 7.84 5.08 -6.39
CA LYS A 96 8.90 4.31 -5.72
C LYS A 96 9.43 3.22 -6.64
N SER A 97 10.67 2.82 -6.44
CA SER A 97 11.36 1.84 -7.28
C SER A 97 11.82 0.60 -6.51
N VAL A 98 11.37 0.48 -5.27
CA VAL A 98 11.59 -0.67 -4.37
C VAL A 98 10.30 -0.98 -3.62
N TYR A 99 10.24 -2.08 -2.88
CA TYR A 99 9.00 -2.50 -2.23
C TYR A 99 8.50 -1.51 -1.17
N SER A 100 9.36 -1.10 -0.23
CA SER A 100 8.92 -0.24 0.87
C SER A 100 8.58 1.19 0.41
N SER A 101 7.39 1.68 0.80
CA SER A 101 6.99 3.07 0.61
C SER A 101 7.83 4.06 1.43
N PHE A 102 8.48 3.60 2.51
CA PHE A 102 9.41 4.42 3.28
C PHE A 102 10.73 4.72 2.56
N SER A 103 10.97 4.15 1.37
CA SER A 103 12.03 4.61 0.47
C SER A 103 11.81 6.06 0.00
N ILE A 104 10.55 6.54 0.04
CA ILE A 104 10.16 7.88 -0.40
C ILE A 104 10.31 8.87 0.76
N PRO A 105 11.16 9.92 0.64
CA PRO A 105 11.33 10.92 1.71
C PRO A 105 10.00 11.56 2.17
N LYS A 106 9.10 11.88 1.24
CA LYS A 106 7.79 12.47 1.55
C LYS A 106 6.87 11.54 2.37
N VAL A 107 6.99 10.24 2.22
CA VAL A 107 6.27 9.26 3.07
C VAL A 107 6.84 9.29 4.50
N ARG A 108 8.16 9.33 4.65
CA ARG A 108 8.80 9.47 5.97
C ARG A 108 8.41 10.76 6.68
N GLU A 109 8.42 11.89 5.94
CA GLU A 109 8.01 13.18 6.49
C GLU A 109 6.53 13.18 6.95
N ALA A 110 5.64 12.57 6.18
CA ALA A 110 4.22 12.46 6.52
C ALA A 110 4.02 11.53 7.74
N ALA A 111 4.67 10.37 7.75
CA ALA A 111 4.58 9.41 8.85
C ALA A 111 5.11 9.99 10.17
N ALA A 112 6.16 10.82 10.11
CA ALA A 112 6.71 11.48 11.31
C ALA A 112 5.74 12.48 11.98
N ARG A 113 4.70 12.92 11.25
CA ARG A 113 3.64 13.81 11.77
C ARG A 113 2.38 13.06 12.18
N ALA A 114 2.27 11.79 11.79
CA ALA A 114 1.08 10.99 12.03
C ALA A 114 1.15 10.26 13.38
N ASP A 115 -0.01 10.05 13.98
CA ASP A 115 -0.15 9.22 15.18
C ASP A 115 0.02 7.73 14.82
N ARG A 116 -0.53 7.32 13.69
CA ARG A 116 -0.43 5.96 13.13
C ARG A 116 -0.32 6.02 11.60
N VAL A 117 0.28 4.99 11.02
CA VAL A 117 0.34 4.80 9.56
C VAL A 117 -0.58 3.65 9.16
N VAL A 118 -1.67 3.97 8.48
CA VAL A 118 -2.66 3.01 7.99
C VAL A 118 -2.24 2.53 6.61
N VAL A 119 -1.93 1.24 6.48
CA VAL A 119 -1.46 0.65 5.22
C VAL A 119 -2.57 -0.11 4.51
N THR A 120 -2.68 0.14 3.22
CA THR A 120 -3.65 -0.47 2.30
C THR A 120 -3.02 -0.67 0.92
N GLY A 121 -3.66 -1.44 0.06
CA GLY A 121 -3.23 -1.64 -1.33
C GLY A 121 -2.55 -2.98 -1.57
N VAL A 122 -1.54 -3.01 -2.43
CA VAL A 122 -0.92 -4.23 -2.95
C VAL A 122 0.61 -4.12 -3.00
N VAL A 123 1.34 -5.19 -3.06
CA VAL A 123 1.01 -6.61 -2.85
C VAL A 123 1.25 -6.94 -1.38
N ALA A 124 0.33 -7.69 -0.74
CA ALA A 124 0.37 -7.99 0.69
C ALA A 124 1.73 -8.48 1.17
N GLU A 125 2.24 -9.53 0.55
CA GLU A 125 3.50 -10.21 0.87
C GLU A 125 4.77 -9.48 0.40
N CYS A 126 4.64 -8.40 -0.38
CA CYS A 126 5.75 -7.63 -0.94
C CYS A 126 5.75 -6.17 -0.47
N CYS A 127 5.11 -5.28 -1.24
CA CYS A 127 5.15 -3.84 -0.99
C CYS A 127 4.50 -3.46 0.34
N VAL A 128 3.38 -4.09 0.70
CA VAL A 128 2.67 -3.79 1.95
C VAL A 128 3.48 -4.29 3.15
N LEU A 129 3.87 -5.57 3.18
CA LEU A 129 4.64 -6.14 4.29
C LEU A 129 5.99 -5.43 4.47
N SER A 130 6.71 -5.17 3.37
CA SER A 130 7.97 -4.42 3.41
C SER A 130 7.79 -3.00 3.96
N THR A 131 6.66 -2.34 3.65
CA THR A 131 6.34 -1.03 4.20
C THR A 131 6.02 -1.10 5.70
N VAL A 132 5.26 -2.11 6.15
CA VAL A 132 4.96 -2.31 7.58
C VAL A 132 6.24 -2.50 8.37
N LEU A 133 7.10 -3.44 7.97
CA LEU A 133 8.35 -3.73 8.69
C LEU A 133 9.29 -2.50 8.72
N ALA A 134 9.46 -1.82 7.59
CA ALA A 134 10.27 -0.61 7.55
C ALA A 134 9.67 0.53 8.40
N GLY A 135 8.35 0.65 8.50
CA GLY A 135 7.68 1.61 9.37
C GLY A 135 7.94 1.32 10.85
N ILE A 136 7.90 0.04 11.23
CA ILE A 136 8.24 -0.42 12.59
C ILE A 136 9.69 -0.08 12.94
N ASP A 137 10.64 -0.37 12.04
CA ASP A 137 12.06 -0.07 12.23
C ASP A 137 12.31 1.45 12.39
N LEU A 138 11.48 2.28 11.78
CA LEU A 138 11.51 3.74 11.93
C LEU A 138 10.74 4.26 13.16
N GLY A 139 10.14 3.37 13.95
CA GLY A 139 9.43 3.69 15.21
C GLY A 139 7.97 4.10 15.04
N HIS A 140 7.34 3.83 13.89
CA HIS A 140 5.93 4.17 13.65
C HIS A 140 4.99 3.06 14.13
N ARG A 141 3.81 3.46 14.62
CA ARG A 141 2.68 2.54 14.83
C ARG A 141 1.98 2.29 13.50
N MET A 142 1.88 1.02 13.13
CA MET A 142 1.29 0.61 11.85
C MET A 142 -0.12 0.05 12.07
N VAL A 143 -1.07 0.44 11.22
CA VAL A 143 -2.41 -0.17 11.16
C VAL A 143 -2.51 -0.94 9.85
N TYR A 144 -2.75 -2.24 9.93
CA TYR A 144 -2.92 -3.12 8.78
C TYR A 144 -4.40 -3.43 8.59
N LEU A 145 -4.98 -3.04 7.44
CA LEU A 145 -6.39 -3.27 7.15
C LEU A 145 -6.56 -4.53 6.28
N THR A 146 -6.95 -5.64 6.91
CA THR A 146 -6.97 -6.98 6.29
C THR A 146 -7.83 -7.07 5.04
N ASP A 147 -8.92 -6.32 4.97
CA ASP A 147 -9.86 -6.29 3.85
C ASP A 147 -9.63 -5.14 2.86
N ALA A 148 -8.58 -4.32 3.10
CA ALA A 148 -8.12 -3.25 2.22
C ALA A 148 -6.70 -3.49 1.66
N VAL A 149 -6.17 -4.69 1.86
CA VAL A 149 -4.91 -5.19 1.30
C VAL A 149 -5.23 -6.41 0.43
N ALA A 150 -4.46 -6.62 -0.64
CA ALA A 150 -4.57 -7.81 -1.47
C ALA A 150 -3.17 -8.37 -1.83
N GLY A 151 -3.08 -9.70 -1.89
CA GLY A 151 -1.90 -10.48 -2.27
C GLY A 151 -2.11 -11.29 -3.53
N VAL A 152 -1.08 -11.98 -3.98
CA VAL A 152 -1.15 -12.80 -5.19
C VAL A 152 -2.12 -13.98 -5.01
N THR A 153 -2.09 -14.61 -3.84
CA THR A 153 -2.99 -15.72 -3.50
C THR A 153 -3.61 -15.52 -2.11
N PRO A 154 -4.74 -16.19 -1.79
CA PRO A 154 -5.30 -16.16 -0.44
C PRO A 154 -4.29 -16.63 0.63
N GLU A 155 -3.43 -17.59 0.29
CA GLU A 155 -2.42 -18.11 1.19
C GLU A 155 -1.34 -17.08 1.49
N SER A 156 -0.87 -16.32 0.47
CA SER A 156 0.13 -15.27 0.68
C SER A 156 -0.43 -14.08 1.46
N GLU A 157 -1.71 -13.73 1.26
CA GLU A 157 -2.41 -12.75 2.09
C GLU A 157 -2.44 -13.19 3.57
N ALA A 158 -2.85 -14.44 3.82
CA ALA A 158 -2.92 -15.00 5.16
C ALA A 158 -1.55 -15.06 5.85
N GLN A 159 -0.49 -15.39 5.09
CA GLN A 159 0.88 -15.39 5.62
C GLN A 159 1.36 -13.98 5.98
N ALA A 160 1.11 -12.99 5.14
CA ALA A 160 1.44 -11.60 5.43
C ALA A 160 0.69 -11.09 6.67
N GLU A 161 -0.63 -11.37 6.76
CA GLU A 161 -1.45 -11.03 7.92
C GLU A 161 -0.94 -11.72 9.19
N ALA A 162 -0.56 -12.99 9.13
CA ALA A 162 -0.03 -13.73 10.28
C ALA A 162 1.28 -13.11 10.80
N ILE A 163 2.19 -12.67 9.90
CA ILE A 163 3.43 -12.00 10.29
C ILE A 163 3.11 -10.66 10.99
N VAL A 164 2.23 -9.85 10.41
CA VAL A 164 1.84 -8.55 10.98
C VAL A 164 1.12 -8.72 12.31
N SER A 165 0.25 -9.74 12.44
CA SER A 165 -0.47 -10.07 13.67
C SER A 165 0.46 -10.51 14.80
N TYR A 166 1.56 -11.19 14.47
CA TYR A 166 2.59 -11.54 15.47
C TYR A 166 3.26 -10.30 16.08
N LEU A 167 3.28 -9.17 15.36
CA LEU A 167 3.88 -7.91 15.78
C LEU A 167 2.88 -6.97 16.49
N THR A 168 1.66 -7.44 16.79
CA THR A 168 0.71 -6.64 17.57
C THR A 168 1.28 -6.36 18.97
N VAL A 169 0.95 -5.20 19.49
CA VAL A 169 1.48 -4.64 20.74
C VAL A 169 3.00 -4.79 20.89
N PRO A 170 3.76 -3.69 20.73
CA PRO A 170 3.26 -2.32 20.56
C PRO A 170 3.21 -1.82 19.09
N HIS A 171 3.63 -2.62 18.10
CA HIS A 171 4.01 -2.13 16.78
C HIS A 171 2.84 -2.01 15.81
N THR A 172 1.92 -2.99 15.82
CA THR A 172 0.85 -3.06 14.82
C THR A 172 -0.54 -3.16 15.46
N GLU A 173 -1.53 -2.64 14.73
CA GLU A 173 -2.94 -2.96 14.91
C GLU A 173 -3.43 -3.64 13.63
N VAL A 174 -4.12 -4.79 13.76
CA VAL A 174 -4.71 -5.52 12.64
C VAL A 174 -6.22 -5.38 12.74
N LEU A 175 -6.83 -4.73 11.76
CA LEU A 175 -8.25 -4.35 11.77
C LEU A 175 -8.88 -4.63 10.41
N THR A 176 -10.21 -4.70 10.38
CA THR A 176 -10.96 -4.51 9.14
C THR A 176 -11.19 -3.02 8.89
N THR A 177 -11.49 -2.65 7.63
CA THR A 177 -11.91 -1.29 7.28
C THR A 177 -13.11 -0.82 8.11
N GLY A 178 -14.06 -1.72 8.38
CA GLY A 178 -15.23 -1.42 9.21
C GLY A 178 -14.83 -1.03 10.63
N ALA A 179 -14.02 -1.86 11.28
CA ALA A 179 -13.54 -1.62 12.64
C ALA A 179 -12.72 -0.32 12.74
N TYR A 180 -11.86 -0.05 11.75
CA TYR A 180 -11.09 1.20 11.71
C TYR A 180 -12.00 2.43 11.59
N LEU A 181 -13.01 2.39 10.73
CA LEU A 181 -13.96 3.49 10.56
C LEU A 181 -14.80 3.73 11.82
N GLU A 182 -15.14 2.69 12.58
CA GLU A 182 -15.85 2.81 13.85
C GLU A 182 -14.99 3.48 14.92
N GLN A 183 -13.70 3.12 15.01
CA GLN A 183 -12.76 3.76 15.97
C GLN A 183 -12.46 5.23 15.62
N SER A 184 -12.64 5.63 14.36
CA SER A 184 -12.29 6.97 13.86
C SER A 184 -13.45 7.97 13.92
N ARG A 185 -14.60 7.58 14.43
CA ARG A 185 -15.79 8.45 14.66
C ARG A 185 -15.71 9.13 16.02
#